data_58511e6453c4e8a211a388e3efb90c16
#
_entry.id   58511e6453c4e8a211a388e3efb90c16
#
_cell.length_a   1.000
_cell.length_b   1.000
_cell.length_c   1.000
_cell.angle_alpha   90.00
_cell.angle_beta   90.00
_cell.angle_gamma   90.00
#
_symmetry.space_group_name_H-M   'P 1'
#
loop_
_entity.id
_entity.type
_entity.pdbx_description
1 polymer ?
#
loop_
_entity_poly.entity_id
_entity_poly.type
_entity_poly.pdbx_seq_one_letter_code
_entity_poly.pdbx_strand_id
1 'polypeptide(L)'
;MIQLTKFNPPTLEENLRPVGLTDDTMAQRRQELLDKMTQDNFDCLIIYADLEHGSNFEYLTGFLPRFEEALLVLHKDGKAYLVLGNENLNKADKARLKAEAVHMPHLSLPNQPMNTQETVEEILSQCDLEHTQKIGLVGWKNFTSTKEDNYQLFDLPHFLVHAVQSLCPKAILENATRLFIGENGVRTTNNANEFAHYEFGAALAGRCMLNAMNQIELGKSEMEVARELSDLGQAHNVVTIMATGERFVKANIYPNDKVIKKGDKLSLTTGYKGGLQSRGGYAVSQVSDLPDEEKDYLSAVAKPYFNAVKTWLEAIKIGMQGQELYNKIEEVLPQEKYGWTLNPGHLSADEEWMSSPVYPQSTESIGSGMLFQIDIIPSVSGYGGVSCESGIFLADAQLRQEIKEAYPDIWGRVQERRAYIQNELGITLRDEILPTSSATAYLRPFMLDKTLAFTVK
;
A
#
# COMPACT_ATOMS: atom_id res chain seq x y z
N MET A 1 -19.85 -19.47 15.61
CA MET A 1 -20.03 -20.00 14.23
C MET A 1 -20.21 -18.85 13.26
N ILE A 2 -19.59 -18.88 12.04
CA ILE A 2 -19.76 -17.79 11.05
C ILE A 2 -21.15 -17.83 10.43
N GLN A 3 -21.85 -16.70 10.48
CA GLN A 3 -23.22 -16.55 10.01
C GLN A 3 -23.41 -15.20 9.32
N LEU A 4 -24.29 -15.16 8.31
CA LEU A 4 -24.78 -13.93 7.71
C LEU A 4 -25.98 -13.46 8.56
N THR A 5 -25.81 -12.33 9.25
CA THR A 5 -26.82 -11.83 10.19
C THR A 5 -27.13 -10.36 9.99
N LYS A 6 -28.30 -9.94 10.45
CA LYS A 6 -28.64 -8.51 10.54
C LYS A 6 -27.94 -7.87 11.73
N PHE A 7 -27.30 -6.74 11.51
CA PHE A 7 -26.65 -5.97 12.56
C PHE A 7 -26.39 -4.53 12.10
N ASN A 8 -25.89 -3.69 13.00
CA ASN A 8 -25.57 -2.30 12.67
C ASN A 8 -24.31 -2.23 11.81
N PRO A 9 -24.34 -1.55 10.63
CA PRO A 9 -23.14 -1.34 9.84
C PRO A 9 -22.13 -0.47 10.60
N PRO A 10 -20.84 -0.47 10.19
CA PRO A 10 -19.84 0.42 10.78
C PRO A 10 -20.24 1.87 10.66
N THR A 11 -19.87 2.67 11.67
CA THR A 11 -20.07 4.12 11.64
C THR A 11 -19.13 4.77 10.63
N LEU A 12 -19.67 5.71 9.84
CA LEU A 12 -18.85 6.53 8.95
C LEU A 12 -17.98 7.48 9.77
N GLU A 13 -16.72 7.52 9.45
CA GLU A 13 -15.75 8.38 10.12
C GLU A 13 -15.83 9.80 9.56
N GLU A 14 -16.24 10.72 10.42
CA GLU A 14 -16.34 12.14 10.09
C GLU A 14 -15.09 12.92 10.57
N ASN A 15 -14.91 14.12 10.09
CA ASN A 15 -13.87 15.05 10.54
C ASN A 15 -12.43 14.54 10.41
N LEU A 16 -12.17 13.66 9.43
CA LEU A 16 -10.82 13.20 9.14
C LEU A 16 -9.92 14.38 8.75
N ARG A 17 -8.71 14.43 9.31
CA ARG A 17 -7.72 15.47 9.04
C ARG A 17 -6.36 14.85 8.77
N PRO A 18 -5.62 15.34 7.75
CA PRO A 18 -4.27 14.85 7.50
C PRO A 18 -3.33 15.25 8.63
N VAL A 19 -2.44 14.34 8.99
CA VAL A 19 -1.34 14.57 9.93
C VAL A 19 -0.06 14.69 9.13
N GLY A 20 0.65 15.83 9.26
CA GLY A 20 1.94 16.04 8.62
C GLY A 20 3.05 15.24 9.32
N LEU A 21 4.03 14.78 8.55
CA LEU A 21 5.26 14.21 9.11
C LEU A 21 6.06 15.35 9.79
N THR A 22 6.54 15.11 11.01
CA THR A 22 7.34 16.09 11.77
C THR A 22 8.78 16.16 11.26
N ASP A 23 9.50 17.24 11.59
CA ASP A 23 10.91 17.34 11.25
C ASP A 23 11.75 16.28 11.97
N ASP A 24 11.37 15.90 13.19
CA ASP A 24 12.03 14.82 13.93
C ASP A 24 11.84 13.47 13.23
N THR A 25 10.62 13.15 12.76
CA THR A 25 10.37 11.93 11.95
C THR A 25 11.22 11.94 10.67
N MET A 26 11.28 13.05 9.95
CA MET A 26 12.09 13.14 8.73
C MET A 26 13.59 13.01 9.00
N ALA A 27 14.06 13.58 10.11
CA ALA A 27 15.45 13.43 10.55
C ALA A 27 15.78 11.98 10.94
N GLN A 28 14.85 11.31 11.65
CA GLN A 28 14.96 9.89 12.02
C GLN A 28 15.05 9.02 10.78
N ARG A 29 14.14 9.17 9.80
CA ARG A 29 14.14 8.43 8.52
C ARG A 29 15.49 8.50 7.82
N ARG A 30 16.03 9.74 7.73
CA ARG A 30 17.35 9.95 7.11
C ARG A 30 18.46 9.24 7.88
N GLN A 31 18.47 9.37 9.21
CA GLN A 31 19.52 8.78 10.04
C GLN A 31 19.51 7.24 9.96
N GLU A 32 18.35 6.62 10.03
CA GLU A 32 18.20 5.16 9.90
C GLU A 32 18.71 4.65 8.56
N LEU A 33 18.48 5.38 7.47
CA LEU A 33 19.02 5.01 6.16
C LEU A 33 20.55 5.17 6.12
N LEU A 34 21.12 6.24 6.66
CA LEU A 34 22.58 6.44 6.73
C LEU A 34 23.27 5.32 7.55
N ASP A 35 22.62 4.89 8.63
CA ASP A 35 23.11 3.78 9.45
C ASP A 35 23.13 2.46 8.65
N LYS A 36 22.08 2.18 7.87
CA LYS A 36 22.02 1.01 6.98
C LYS A 36 23.04 1.10 5.84
N MET A 37 23.24 2.28 5.24
CA MET A 37 24.29 2.49 4.25
C MET A 37 25.67 2.14 4.82
N THR A 38 25.92 2.56 6.05
CA THR A 38 27.16 2.26 6.76
C THR A 38 27.33 0.77 7.02
N GLN A 39 26.28 0.07 7.48
CA GLN A 39 26.27 -1.38 7.72
C GLN A 39 26.55 -2.18 6.45
N ASP A 40 25.96 -1.77 5.32
CA ASP A 40 26.10 -2.44 4.01
C ASP A 40 27.27 -1.91 3.17
N ASN A 41 28.07 -0.98 3.73
CA ASN A 41 29.25 -0.37 3.11
C ASN A 41 28.95 0.39 1.80
N PHE A 42 27.78 1.01 1.66
CA PHE A 42 27.51 1.93 0.56
C PHE A 42 28.15 3.30 0.82
N ASP A 43 28.86 3.82 -0.16
CA ASP A 43 29.38 5.20 -0.12
C ASP A 43 28.32 6.21 -0.54
N CYS A 44 27.44 5.79 -1.46
CA CYS A 44 26.41 6.64 -2.03
C CYS A 44 25.19 5.82 -2.45
N LEU A 45 23.99 6.41 -2.36
CA LEU A 45 22.78 5.91 -2.99
C LEU A 45 22.30 6.90 -4.05
N ILE A 46 21.85 6.37 -5.20
CA ILE A 46 21.13 7.11 -6.23
C ILE A 46 19.70 6.58 -6.25
N ILE A 47 18.77 7.41 -5.77
CA ILE A 47 17.37 7.05 -5.57
C ILE A 47 16.56 7.70 -6.68
N TYR A 48 16.00 6.88 -7.56
CA TYR A 48 15.17 7.31 -8.68
C TYR A 48 13.72 7.47 -8.26
N ALA A 49 13.03 8.41 -8.88
CA ALA A 49 11.58 8.58 -8.73
C ALA A 49 10.92 9.06 -10.02
N ASP A 50 9.75 8.49 -10.27
CA ASP A 50 8.71 9.03 -11.15
C ASP A 50 7.39 9.10 -10.38
N LEU A 51 6.27 9.40 -11.06
CA LEU A 51 4.96 9.52 -10.43
C LEU A 51 4.47 8.21 -9.77
N GLU A 52 4.75 7.08 -10.40
CA GLU A 52 4.27 5.76 -9.94
C GLU A 52 5.25 5.10 -8.96
N HIS A 53 6.56 5.30 -9.15
CA HIS A 53 7.63 4.59 -8.48
C HIS A 53 8.51 5.52 -7.62
N GLY A 54 7.92 6.50 -6.96
CA GLY A 54 8.66 7.53 -6.24
C GLY A 54 8.67 7.41 -4.72
N SER A 55 8.08 6.38 -4.12
CA SER A 55 7.88 6.33 -2.66
C SER A 55 9.19 6.29 -1.86
N ASN A 56 10.25 5.64 -2.35
CA ASN A 56 11.56 5.65 -1.70
C ASN A 56 12.22 7.06 -1.70
N PHE A 57 12.02 7.81 -2.76
CA PHE A 57 12.45 9.20 -2.87
C PHE A 57 11.62 10.11 -1.95
N GLU A 58 10.29 10.00 -2.01
CA GLU A 58 9.36 10.79 -1.19
C GLU A 58 9.59 10.58 0.31
N TYR A 59 9.91 9.36 0.73
CA TYR A 59 10.22 9.00 2.12
C TYR A 59 11.27 9.92 2.75
N LEU A 60 12.25 10.38 1.96
CA LEU A 60 13.33 11.25 2.42
C LEU A 60 13.10 12.72 2.08
N THR A 61 12.53 13.01 0.92
CA THR A 61 12.41 14.38 0.39
C THR A 61 11.12 15.07 0.81
N GLY A 62 10.09 14.30 1.18
CA GLY A 62 8.76 14.81 1.53
C GLY A 62 7.94 15.29 0.34
N PHE A 63 8.36 15.01 -0.89
CA PHE A 63 7.55 15.27 -2.09
C PHE A 63 7.74 14.19 -3.16
N LEU A 64 6.69 13.96 -3.95
CA LEU A 64 6.71 13.10 -5.12
C LEU A 64 6.91 13.98 -6.38
N PRO A 65 7.85 13.64 -7.29
CA PRO A 65 7.98 14.36 -8.54
C PRO A 65 6.71 14.22 -9.38
N ARG A 66 6.32 15.30 -10.06
CA ARG A 66 5.18 15.34 -10.95
C ARG A 66 5.63 15.79 -12.32
N PHE A 67 5.07 15.17 -13.34
CA PHE A 67 5.35 15.39 -14.77
C PHE A 67 6.72 14.93 -15.23
N GLU A 68 7.72 14.90 -14.39
CA GLU A 68 9.12 14.60 -14.68
C GLU A 68 9.63 13.53 -13.71
N GLU A 69 10.77 12.95 -14.04
CA GLU A 69 11.52 12.12 -13.12
C GLU A 69 12.38 12.99 -12.18
N ALA A 70 12.94 12.36 -11.14
CA ALA A 70 13.88 12.98 -10.22
C ALA A 70 14.89 11.95 -9.69
N LEU A 71 16.07 12.43 -9.27
CA LEU A 71 17.01 11.64 -8.49
C LEU A 71 17.34 12.33 -7.18
N LEU A 72 17.51 11.54 -6.13
CA LEU A 72 18.21 11.94 -4.91
C LEU A 72 19.53 11.17 -4.86
N VAL A 73 20.65 11.88 -4.87
CA VAL A 73 21.98 11.33 -4.62
C VAL A 73 22.31 11.61 -3.16
N LEU A 74 22.46 10.56 -2.36
CA LEU A 74 22.72 10.65 -0.92
C LEU A 74 24.04 9.94 -0.58
N HIS A 75 25.01 10.70 -0.08
CA HIS A 75 26.27 10.18 0.41
C HIS A 75 26.21 9.72 1.86
N LYS A 76 27.05 8.78 2.24
CA LYS A 76 27.11 8.21 3.62
C LYS A 76 27.43 9.23 4.71
N ASP A 77 28.05 10.37 4.38
CA ASP A 77 28.29 11.47 5.30
C ASP A 77 27.08 12.41 5.47
N GLY A 78 25.97 12.10 4.76
CA GLY A 78 24.73 12.86 4.75
C GLY A 78 24.70 14.02 3.75
N LYS A 79 25.72 14.23 2.94
CA LYS A 79 25.67 15.19 1.82
C LYS A 79 24.67 14.67 0.79
N ALA A 80 23.83 15.56 0.26
CA ALA A 80 22.77 15.17 -0.65
C ALA A 80 22.64 16.14 -1.82
N TYR A 81 22.22 15.61 -2.99
CA TYR A 81 21.92 16.34 -4.20
C TYR A 81 20.53 15.95 -4.71
N LEU A 82 19.74 16.93 -5.10
CA LEU A 82 18.48 16.73 -5.80
C LEU A 82 18.67 17.06 -7.29
N VAL A 83 18.67 16.02 -8.12
CA VAL A 83 18.80 16.13 -9.56
C VAL A 83 17.42 16.20 -10.17
N LEU A 84 17.04 17.36 -10.71
CA LEU A 84 15.66 17.70 -11.06
C LEU A 84 15.56 18.31 -12.46
N GLY A 85 14.46 18.02 -13.16
CA GLY A 85 14.09 18.65 -14.41
C GLY A 85 13.50 20.07 -14.21
N ASN A 86 13.04 20.66 -15.31
CA ASN A 86 12.57 22.06 -15.36
C ASN A 86 11.41 22.36 -14.39
N GLU A 87 10.42 21.45 -14.30
CA GLU A 87 9.19 21.65 -13.52
C GLU A 87 9.40 21.45 -12.02
N ASN A 88 10.38 20.61 -11.65
CA ASN A 88 10.61 20.24 -10.25
C ASN A 88 11.78 20.98 -9.59
N LEU A 89 12.61 21.71 -10.37
CA LEU A 89 13.81 22.38 -9.84
C LEU A 89 13.53 23.31 -8.66
N ASN A 90 12.40 24.01 -8.68
CA ASN A 90 11.99 24.92 -7.61
C ASN A 90 11.53 24.21 -6.32
N LYS A 91 11.47 22.88 -6.29
CA LYS A 91 11.14 22.09 -5.11
C LYS A 91 12.37 21.78 -4.25
N ALA A 92 13.58 21.94 -4.76
CA ALA A 92 14.80 21.63 -4.01
C ALA A 92 14.88 22.36 -2.68
N ASP A 93 14.56 23.67 -2.65
CA ASP A 93 14.55 24.49 -1.42
C ASP A 93 13.41 24.15 -0.46
N LYS A 94 12.43 23.35 -0.89
CA LYS A 94 11.25 22.94 -0.11
C LYS A 94 11.33 21.48 0.36
N ALA A 95 12.36 20.76 -0.07
CA ALA A 95 12.57 19.37 0.35
C ALA A 95 12.81 19.28 1.86
N ARG A 96 12.36 18.18 2.45
CA ARG A 96 12.45 17.91 3.89
C ARG A 96 13.85 17.47 4.34
N LEU A 97 14.81 17.37 3.42
CA LEU A 97 16.22 17.20 3.70
C LEU A 97 16.99 18.34 3.02
N LYS A 98 18.12 18.74 3.64
CA LYS A 98 19.03 19.71 3.03
C LYS A 98 19.78 19.03 1.88
N ALA A 99 19.64 19.55 0.66
CA ALA A 99 20.32 19.05 -0.53
C ALA A 99 20.74 20.22 -1.45
N GLU A 100 21.78 20.00 -2.24
CA GLU A 100 22.16 20.89 -3.34
C GLU A 100 21.31 20.55 -4.58
N ALA A 101 20.79 21.58 -5.26
CA ALA A 101 20.01 21.37 -6.48
C ALA A 101 20.94 21.21 -7.69
N VAL A 102 20.71 20.18 -8.49
CA VAL A 102 21.38 19.94 -9.78
C VAL A 102 20.32 19.90 -10.86
N HIS A 103 20.43 20.81 -11.84
CA HIS A 103 19.48 20.87 -12.93
C HIS A 103 19.84 19.89 -14.03
N MET A 104 18.93 18.96 -14.33
CA MET A 104 19.08 17.98 -15.42
C MET A 104 17.91 18.08 -16.41
N PRO A 105 17.99 18.88 -17.46
CA PRO A 105 16.93 19.01 -18.46
C PRO A 105 16.52 17.71 -19.14
N HIS A 106 17.38 16.67 -19.10
CA HIS A 106 17.09 15.33 -19.65
C HIS A 106 15.93 14.62 -18.93
N LEU A 107 15.59 15.05 -17.70
CA LEU A 107 14.43 14.55 -16.94
C LEU A 107 13.15 15.34 -17.23
N SER A 108 13.23 16.38 -18.06
CA SER A 108 12.11 17.27 -18.34
C SER A 108 11.10 16.67 -19.31
N LEU A 109 9.91 17.28 -19.40
CA LEU A 109 8.83 16.84 -20.25
C LEU A 109 9.25 16.71 -21.73
N PRO A 110 8.66 15.77 -22.48
CA PRO A 110 8.99 15.57 -23.90
C PRO A 110 8.92 16.88 -24.70
N ASN A 111 9.92 17.10 -25.55
CA ASN A 111 10.03 18.27 -26.42
C ASN A 111 10.14 19.64 -25.71
N GLN A 112 10.35 19.66 -24.40
CA GLN A 112 10.79 20.90 -23.76
C GLN A 112 12.21 21.26 -24.23
N PRO A 113 12.56 22.56 -24.31
CA PRO A 113 13.92 22.97 -24.67
C PRO A 113 14.94 22.39 -23.67
N MET A 114 15.92 21.69 -24.22
CA MET A 114 17.12 21.27 -23.49
C MET A 114 18.24 22.26 -23.76
N ASN A 115 18.25 23.40 -23.05
CA ASN A 115 19.23 24.46 -23.22
C ASN A 115 20.56 24.15 -22.51
N THR A 116 20.97 22.87 -22.49
CA THR A 116 22.25 22.47 -21.92
C THR A 116 23.20 22.02 -23.02
N GLN A 117 24.51 22.25 -22.80
CA GLN A 117 25.61 21.70 -23.60
C GLN A 117 26.25 20.49 -22.89
N GLU A 118 25.79 20.16 -21.67
CA GLU A 118 26.34 19.11 -20.85
C GLU A 118 25.67 17.78 -21.16
N THR A 119 26.44 16.71 -21.11
CA THR A 119 25.96 15.33 -21.16
C THR A 119 25.37 14.93 -19.80
N VAL A 120 24.67 13.79 -19.73
CA VAL A 120 24.13 13.25 -18.48
C VAL A 120 25.27 12.97 -17.49
N GLU A 121 26.40 12.46 -17.98
CA GLU A 121 27.59 12.19 -17.16
C GLU A 121 28.18 13.48 -16.58
N GLU A 122 28.32 14.55 -17.39
CA GLU A 122 28.84 15.83 -16.93
C GLU A 122 27.93 16.45 -15.85
N ILE A 123 26.62 16.34 -16.00
CA ILE A 123 25.67 16.81 -14.97
C ILE A 123 25.78 15.97 -13.69
N LEU A 124 25.83 14.64 -13.80
CA LEU A 124 25.96 13.75 -12.65
C LEU A 124 27.32 13.88 -11.95
N SER A 125 28.37 14.31 -12.64
CA SER A 125 29.68 14.57 -12.01
C SER A 125 29.62 15.67 -10.94
N GLN A 126 28.63 16.58 -11.03
CA GLN A 126 28.38 17.61 -10.02
C GLN A 126 27.91 17.02 -8.69
N CYS A 127 27.54 15.73 -8.64
CA CYS A 127 27.07 15.03 -7.43
C CYS A 127 28.18 14.31 -6.66
N ASP A 128 29.45 14.64 -6.84
CA ASP A 128 30.62 14.07 -6.16
C ASP A 128 30.75 12.55 -6.24
N LEU A 129 30.37 11.94 -7.38
CA LEU A 129 30.35 10.49 -7.55
C LEU A 129 31.73 9.88 -7.87
N GLU A 130 32.71 10.64 -8.35
CA GLU A 130 33.96 10.15 -8.97
C GLU A 130 34.84 9.30 -8.03
N HIS A 131 34.72 9.48 -6.74
CA HIS A 131 35.55 8.77 -5.74
C HIS A 131 34.80 7.69 -4.98
N THR A 132 33.56 7.42 -5.34
CA THR A 132 32.74 6.37 -4.69
C THR A 132 33.22 4.99 -5.14
N GLN A 133 33.27 4.05 -4.19
CA GLN A 133 33.68 2.67 -4.46
C GLN A 133 32.46 1.74 -4.60
N LYS A 134 31.40 2.02 -3.83
CA LYS A 134 30.16 1.25 -3.87
C LYS A 134 28.96 2.18 -3.94
N ILE A 135 28.18 2.06 -5.00
CA ILE A 135 26.98 2.88 -5.27
C ILE A 135 25.76 1.97 -5.27
N GLY A 136 24.77 2.30 -4.45
CA GLY A 136 23.46 1.68 -4.47
C GLY A 136 22.51 2.40 -5.43
N LEU A 137 21.95 1.66 -6.39
CA LEU A 137 20.88 2.16 -7.25
C LEU A 137 19.54 1.73 -6.65
N VAL A 138 18.66 2.69 -6.40
CA VAL A 138 17.37 2.48 -5.75
C VAL A 138 16.27 2.87 -6.70
N GLY A 139 15.53 1.89 -7.16
CA GLY A 139 14.27 2.06 -7.87
C GLY A 139 13.09 1.73 -6.97
N TRP A 140 12.22 0.89 -7.48
CA TRP A 140 11.00 0.47 -6.80
C TRP A 140 11.02 -1.02 -6.41
N LYS A 141 11.79 -1.86 -7.14
CA LYS A 141 11.73 -3.31 -6.98
C LYS A 141 12.83 -3.87 -6.09
N ASN A 142 12.41 -4.59 -5.04
CA ASN A 142 13.27 -5.53 -4.35
C ASN A 142 13.15 -6.90 -5.05
N PHE A 143 14.07 -7.19 -5.96
CA PHE A 143 14.05 -8.44 -6.73
C PHE A 143 14.35 -9.65 -5.85
N THR A 144 13.62 -10.75 -6.09
CA THR A 144 13.71 -12.01 -5.33
C THR A 144 13.80 -13.23 -6.25
N SER A 145 14.43 -13.09 -7.42
CA SER A 145 14.66 -14.19 -8.35
C SER A 145 15.53 -15.28 -7.70
N THR A 146 15.18 -16.53 -7.93
CA THR A 146 15.99 -17.69 -7.52
C THR A 146 17.02 -18.09 -8.58
N LYS A 147 17.09 -17.36 -9.71
CA LYS A 147 17.94 -17.71 -10.87
C LYS A 147 18.96 -16.63 -11.20
N GLU A 148 18.72 -15.41 -10.82
CA GLU A 148 19.53 -14.25 -11.21
C GLU A 148 20.21 -13.64 -9.96
N ASP A 149 21.26 -12.87 -10.20
CA ASP A 149 21.83 -12.01 -9.18
C ASP A 149 20.95 -10.77 -8.98
N ASN A 150 20.13 -10.79 -7.93
CA ASN A 150 19.18 -9.74 -7.62
C ASN A 150 19.83 -8.38 -7.36
N TYR A 151 21.10 -8.36 -6.98
CA TYR A 151 21.86 -7.12 -6.79
C TYR A 151 22.26 -6.45 -8.10
N GLN A 152 22.21 -7.19 -9.21
CA GLN A 152 22.54 -6.69 -10.55
C GLN A 152 21.32 -6.41 -11.43
N LEU A 153 20.11 -6.53 -10.87
CA LEU A 153 18.87 -6.16 -11.55
C LEU A 153 18.48 -4.73 -11.17
N PHE A 154 18.42 -3.84 -12.16
CA PHE A 154 18.10 -2.42 -11.98
C PHE A 154 16.80 -2.06 -12.68
N ASP A 155 15.91 -1.42 -11.95
CA ASP A 155 14.61 -0.91 -12.44
C ASP A 155 14.60 0.62 -12.64
N LEU A 156 15.76 1.17 -12.96
CA LEU A 156 15.95 2.56 -13.35
C LEU A 156 16.08 2.69 -14.87
N PRO A 157 15.82 3.88 -15.46
CA PRO A 157 16.08 4.14 -16.87
C PRO A 157 17.52 3.83 -17.26
N HIS A 158 17.68 3.09 -18.37
CA HIS A 158 19.00 2.63 -18.84
C HIS A 158 20.03 3.76 -18.98
N PHE A 159 19.61 4.94 -19.49
CA PHE A 159 20.52 6.06 -19.71
C PHE A 159 21.16 6.56 -18.41
N LEU A 160 20.42 6.50 -17.28
CA LEU A 160 20.94 6.88 -15.96
C LEU A 160 21.94 5.84 -15.45
N VAL A 161 21.60 4.55 -15.53
CA VAL A 161 22.50 3.47 -15.12
C VAL A 161 23.79 3.52 -15.92
N HIS A 162 23.68 3.71 -17.25
CA HIS A 162 24.83 3.80 -18.15
C HIS A 162 25.73 5.01 -17.82
N ALA A 163 25.13 6.17 -17.55
CA ALA A 163 25.89 7.38 -17.19
C ALA A 163 26.67 7.18 -15.88
N VAL A 164 26.06 6.56 -14.86
CA VAL A 164 26.75 6.24 -13.60
C VAL A 164 27.89 5.23 -13.83
N GLN A 165 27.68 4.19 -14.64
CA GLN A 165 28.72 3.23 -14.99
C GLN A 165 29.90 3.89 -15.72
N SER A 166 29.60 4.81 -16.64
CA SER A 166 30.62 5.55 -17.41
C SER A 166 31.42 6.50 -16.50
N LEU A 167 30.73 7.21 -15.61
CA LEU A 167 31.35 8.16 -14.69
C LEU A 167 32.19 7.47 -13.61
N CYS A 168 31.73 6.31 -13.12
CA CYS A 168 32.32 5.57 -12.01
C CYS A 168 32.74 4.14 -12.45
N PRO A 169 33.63 3.95 -13.43
CA PRO A 169 33.90 2.64 -14.05
C PRO A 169 34.58 1.63 -13.11
N LYS A 170 35.04 2.05 -11.93
CA LYS A 170 35.63 1.19 -10.90
C LYS A 170 34.71 0.93 -9.72
N ALA A 171 33.58 1.64 -9.65
CA ALA A 171 32.62 1.45 -8.57
C ALA A 171 31.84 0.15 -8.76
N ILE A 172 31.50 -0.47 -7.64
CA ILE A 172 30.55 -1.58 -7.60
C ILE A 172 29.14 -0.97 -7.58
N LEU A 173 28.32 -1.30 -8.56
CA LEU A 173 26.90 -0.90 -8.59
C LEU A 173 26.05 -2.07 -8.11
N GLU A 174 25.15 -1.82 -7.15
CA GLU A 174 24.18 -2.80 -6.64
C GLU A 174 22.79 -2.20 -6.56
N ASN A 175 21.75 -3.01 -6.80
CA ASN A 175 20.41 -2.67 -6.41
C ASN A 175 20.33 -2.60 -4.89
N ALA A 176 19.99 -1.41 -4.37
CA ALA A 176 19.93 -1.13 -2.94
C ALA A 176 18.49 -0.91 -2.42
N THR A 177 17.47 -1.25 -3.21
CA THR A 177 16.04 -1.10 -2.84
C THR A 177 15.72 -1.88 -1.56
N ARG A 178 16.45 -2.96 -1.29
CA ARG A 178 16.33 -3.73 -0.04
C ARG A 178 16.52 -2.89 1.23
N LEU A 179 17.32 -1.82 1.18
CA LEU A 179 17.52 -0.94 2.35
C LEU A 179 16.22 -0.22 2.75
N PHE A 180 15.29 -0.04 1.81
CA PHE A 180 14.01 0.61 2.02
C PHE A 180 12.90 -0.37 2.35
N ILE A 181 12.71 -1.41 1.53
CA ILE A 181 11.53 -2.29 1.53
C ILE A 181 11.85 -3.79 1.66
N GLY A 182 13.12 -4.17 1.77
CA GLY A 182 13.53 -5.54 2.10
C GLY A 182 13.30 -5.87 3.56
N GLU A 183 13.73 -7.06 3.98
CA GLU A 183 13.68 -7.46 5.39
C GLU A 183 14.39 -6.41 6.25
N ASN A 184 13.71 -5.90 7.28
CA ASN A 184 14.16 -4.79 8.12
C ASN A 184 14.51 -3.50 7.36
N GLY A 185 13.98 -3.28 6.16
CA GLY A 185 14.11 -2.02 5.42
C GLY A 185 13.56 -0.83 6.21
N VAL A 186 14.10 0.38 6.01
CA VAL A 186 13.72 1.58 6.80
C VAL A 186 12.25 1.97 6.66
N ARG A 187 11.54 1.50 5.64
CA ARG A 187 10.11 1.78 5.40
C ARG A 187 9.19 0.68 5.90
N THR A 188 9.73 -0.43 6.42
CA THR A 188 8.92 -1.57 6.85
C THR A 188 8.27 -1.37 8.22
N THR A 189 8.73 -0.40 9.00
CA THR A 189 8.18 -0.03 10.30
C THR A 189 7.96 1.47 10.40
N ASN A 190 7.02 1.87 11.23
CA ASN A 190 6.58 3.25 11.38
C ASN A 190 6.52 3.64 12.85
N ASN A 191 6.87 4.89 13.18
CA ASN A 191 6.69 5.47 14.50
C ASN A 191 5.24 6.00 14.68
N ALA A 192 4.95 6.61 15.84
CA ALA A 192 3.60 7.11 16.15
C ALA A 192 3.14 8.24 15.20
N ASN A 193 4.05 9.11 14.74
CA ASN A 193 3.72 10.17 13.79
C ASN A 193 3.43 9.62 12.38
N GLU A 194 4.20 8.64 11.93
CA GLU A 194 3.99 7.95 10.65
C GLU A 194 2.67 7.17 10.67
N PHE A 195 2.37 6.48 11.76
CA PHE A 195 1.06 5.84 11.93
C PHE A 195 -0.08 6.85 11.78
N ALA A 196 0.01 7.99 12.47
CA ALA A 196 -1.01 9.04 12.41
C ALA A 196 -1.13 9.63 11.00
N HIS A 197 -0.02 9.76 10.28
CA HIS A 197 0.02 10.21 8.88
C HIS A 197 -0.71 9.24 7.95
N TYR A 198 -0.43 7.96 8.04
CA TYR A 198 -1.02 6.92 7.18
C TYR A 198 -2.46 6.57 7.59
N GLU A 199 -2.81 6.67 8.88
CA GLU A 199 -4.17 6.40 9.36
C GLU A 199 -5.20 7.29 8.69
N PHE A 200 -4.85 8.55 8.40
CA PHE A 200 -5.74 9.46 7.67
C PHE A 200 -6.18 8.90 6.32
N GLY A 201 -5.25 8.44 5.49
CA GLY A 201 -5.60 7.90 4.17
C GLY A 201 -6.34 6.57 4.25
N ALA A 202 -5.96 5.69 5.17
CA ALA A 202 -6.66 4.42 5.41
C ALA A 202 -8.09 4.63 5.89
N ALA A 203 -8.32 5.57 6.81
CA ALA A 203 -9.65 5.94 7.31
C ALA A 203 -10.51 6.57 6.19
N LEU A 204 -9.90 7.44 5.37
CA LEU A 204 -10.56 8.04 4.21
C LEU A 204 -11.00 6.99 3.19
N ALA A 205 -10.12 6.01 2.88
CA ALA A 205 -10.46 4.89 2.01
C ALA A 205 -11.65 4.08 2.57
N GLY A 206 -11.65 3.82 3.88
CA GLY A 206 -12.76 3.15 4.57
C GLY A 206 -14.08 3.89 4.46
N ARG A 207 -14.06 5.22 4.69
CA ARG A 207 -15.25 6.07 4.54
C ARG A 207 -15.77 6.07 3.11
N CYS A 208 -14.89 6.26 2.13
CA CYS A 208 -15.27 6.25 0.71
C CYS A 208 -15.87 4.89 0.31
N MET A 209 -15.27 3.79 0.75
CA MET A 209 -15.77 2.45 0.47
C MET A 209 -17.17 2.22 1.06
N LEU A 210 -17.40 2.59 2.32
CA LEU A 210 -18.71 2.45 2.97
C LEU A 210 -19.78 3.31 2.27
N ASN A 211 -19.43 4.54 1.88
CA ASN A 211 -20.32 5.41 1.11
C ASN A 211 -20.67 4.77 -0.23
N ALA A 212 -19.69 4.30 -1.01
CA ALA A 212 -19.92 3.65 -2.29
C ALA A 212 -20.81 2.40 -2.15
N MET A 213 -20.50 1.52 -1.17
CA MET A 213 -21.33 0.36 -0.87
C MET A 213 -22.80 0.74 -0.55
N ASN A 214 -23.01 1.86 0.11
CA ASN A 214 -24.34 2.36 0.45
C ASN A 214 -25.09 3.00 -0.73
N GLN A 215 -24.36 3.38 -1.79
CA GLN A 215 -24.95 3.89 -3.04
C GLN A 215 -25.31 2.79 -4.04
N ILE A 216 -24.91 1.54 -3.82
CA ILE A 216 -25.23 0.42 -4.72
C ILE A 216 -26.76 0.22 -4.75
N GLU A 217 -27.35 0.42 -5.93
CA GLU A 217 -28.79 0.23 -6.22
C GLU A 217 -28.94 -0.25 -7.67
N LEU A 218 -30.00 -1.02 -7.96
CA LEU A 218 -30.33 -1.41 -9.33
C LEU A 218 -30.63 -0.18 -10.17
N GLY A 219 -30.10 -0.12 -11.37
CA GLY A 219 -30.29 0.98 -12.31
C GLY A 219 -29.25 2.11 -12.20
N LYS A 220 -28.44 2.16 -11.14
CA LYS A 220 -27.30 3.08 -11.09
C LYS A 220 -26.15 2.58 -11.96
N SER A 221 -25.41 3.50 -12.55
CA SER A 221 -24.20 3.19 -13.30
C SER A 221 -22.98 3.00 -12.37
N GLU A 222 -21.94 2.36 -12.89
CA GLU A 222 -20.63 2.26 -12.21
C GLU A 222 -20.09 3.64 -11.84
N MET A 223 -20.20 4.63 -12.76
CA MET A 223 -19.74 6.01 -12.53
C MET A 223 -20.51 6.72 -11.40
N GLU A 224 -21.82 6.49 -11.27
CA GLU A 224 -22.61 7.07 -10.20
C GLU A 224 -22.21 6.55 -8.82
N VAL A 225 -21.92 5.25 -8.70
CA VAL A 225 -21.42 4.65 -7.46
C VAL A 225 -19.97 5.04 -7.20
N ALA A 226 -19.11 5.02 -8.23
CA ALA A 226 -17.69 5.35 -8.13
C ALA A 226 -17.42 6.79 -7.68
N ARG A 227 -18.38 7.69 -7.84
CA ARG A 227 -18.28 9.07 -7.33
C ARG A 227 -17.99 9.12 -5.83
N GLU A 228 -18.47 8.14 -5.08
CA GLU A 228 -18.25 8.03 -3.64
C GLU A 228 -16.88 7.44 -3.27
N LEU A 229 -16.14 6.88 -4.23
CA LEU A 229 -14.81 6.30 -4.00
C LEU A 229 -13.68 7.34 -3.95
N SER A 230 -14.00 8.63 -4.14
CA SER A 230 -13.04 9.74 -4.07
C SER A 230 -13.59 10.84 -3.16
N ASP A 231 -12.72 11.36 -2.26
CA ASP A 231 -13.15 12.45 -1.36
C ASP A 231 -11.93 13.33 -0.96
N LEU A 232 -12.25 14.53 -0.42
CA LEU A 232 -11.31 15.53 0.09
C LEU A 232 -10.20 15.95 -0.89
N GLY A 233 -10.31 15.63 -2.19
CA GLY A 233 -9.30 15.97 -3.20
C GLY A 233 -7.95 15.29 -3.00
N GLN A 234 -7.90 14.20 -2.26
CA GLN A 234 -6.67 13.44 -2.03
C GLN A 234 -6.34 12.55 -3.23
N ALA A 235 -5.04 12.41 -3.51
CA ALA A 235 -4.58 11.54 -4.58
C ALA A 235 -4.71 10.07 -4.18
N HIS A 236 -5.24 9.25 -5.11
CA HIS A 236 -5.26 7.81 -4.95
C HIS A 236 -3.86 7.21 -5.14
N ASN A 237 -3.55 6.16 -4.39
CA ASN A 237 -2.36 5.32 -4.56
C ASN A 237 -2.69 3.98 -5.25
N VAL A 238 -3.91 3.81 -5.71
CA VAL A 238 -4.39 2.63 -6.45
C VAL A 238 -5.41 3.06 -7.49
N VAL A 239 -5.60 2.24 -8.49
CA VAL A 239 -6.68 2.47 -9.48
C VAL A 239 -8.04 2.34 -8.80
N THR A 240 -8.89 3.36 -8.96
CA THR A 240 -10.28 3.31 -8.50
C THR A 240 -11.09 2.33 -9.35
N ILE A 241 -11.64 1.30 -8.72
CA ILE A 241 -12.46 0.29 -9.38
C ILE A 241 -13.91 0.38 -8.89
N MET A 242 -14.83 0.43 -9.82
CA MET A 242 -16.24 0.06 -9.65
C MET A 242 -16.66 -0.68 -10.90
N ALA A 243 -16.88 -1.99 -10.78
CA ALA A 243 -17.23 -2.83 -11.91
C ALA A 243 -18.43 -3.72 -11.58
N THR A 244 -19.36 -3.86 -12.53
CA THR A 244 -20.56 -4.69 -12.42
C THR A 244 -20.63 -5.71 -13.56
N GLY A 245 -21.17 -6.91 -13.27
CA GLY A 245 -21.31 -8.00 -14.23
C GLY A 245 -19.96 -8.55 -14.70
N GLU A 246 -19.77 -8.66 -16.00
CA GLU A 246 -18.47 -9.03 -16.57
C GLU A 246 -17.48 -7.87 -16.44
N ARG A 247 -16.50 -8.00 -15.54
CA ARG A 247 -15.43 -7.01 -15.34
C ARG A 247 -14.18 -7.40 -16.13
N PHE A 248 -13.39 -6.38 -16.51
CA PHE A 248 -12.09 -6.54 -17.19
C PHE A 248 -12.12 -7.21 -18.56
N VAL A 249 -13.30 -7.36 -19.18
CA VAL A 249 -13.44 -8.01 -20.50
C VAL A 249 -12.57 -7.33 -21.57
N LYS A 250 -12.35 -6.02 -21.46
CA LYS A 250 -11.55 -5.24 -22.40
C LYS A 250 -10.29 -4.65 -21.77
N ALA A 251 -9.77 -5.26 -20.71
CA ALA A 251 -8.65 -4.75 -19.91
C ALA A 251 -8.86 -3.32 -19.36
N ASN A 252 -10.07 -2.77 -19.45
CA ASN A 252 -10.42 -1.49 -18.84
C ASN A 252 -11.04 -1.74 -17.45
N ILE A 253 -10.34 -1.24 -16.43
CA ILE A 253 -10.74 -1.41 -15.03
C ILE A 253 -11.43 -0.17 -14.44
N TYR A 254 -11.46 0.94 -15.17
CA TYR A 254 -12.12 2.17 -14.74
C TYR A 254 -13.64 2.06 -14.81
N PRO A 255 -14.37 2.74 -13.88
CA PRO A 255 -15.82 2.83 -13.93
C PRO A 255 -16.30 3.44 -15.25
N ASN A 256 -17.41 2.94 -15.76
CA ASN A 256 -18.06 3.46 -16.97
C ASN A 256 -19.59 3.62 -16.76
N ASP A 257 -20.34 3.82 -17.83
CA ASP A 257 -21.79 4.03 -17.79
C ASP A 257 -22.60 2.72 -17.71
N LYS A 258 -21.96 1.57 -17.55
CA LYS A 258 -22.61 0.28 -17.40
C LYS A 258 -23.47 0.26 -16.13
N VAL A 259 -24.72 -0.18 -16.28
CA VAL A 259 -25.76 -0.11 -15.24
C VAL A 259 -25.81 -1.42 -14.44
N ILE A 260 -25.90 -1.29 -13.13
CA ILE A 260 -26.03 -2.41 -12.18
C ILE A 260 -27.38 -3.11 -12.39
N LYS A 261 -27.32 -4.42 -12.62
CA LYS A 261 -28.48 -5.31 -12.77
C LYS A 261 -28.52 -6.30 -11.61
N LYS A 262 -29.72 -6.81 -11.33
CA LYS A 262 -29.93 -7.87 -10.33
C LYS A 262 -29.10 -9.11 -10.68
N GLY A 263 -28.36 -9.63 -9.73
CA GLY A 263 -27.49 -10.79 -9.90
C GLY A 263 -26.07 -10.47 -10.41
N ASP A 264 -25.78 -9.23 -10.76
CA ASP A 264 -24.45 -8.83 -11.21
C ASP A 264 -23.40 -9.07 -10.13
N LYS A 265 -22.22 -9.53 -10.55
CA LYS A 265 -20.99 -9.57 -9.75
C LYS A 265 -20.46 -8.15 -9.60
N LEU A 266 -20.09 -7.75 -8.40
CA LEU A 266 -19.62 -6.40 -8.10
C LEU A 266 -18.20 -6.43 -7.54
N SER A 267 -17.39 -5.44 -7.95
CA SER A 267 -16.07 -5.17 -7.37
C SER A 267 -15.86 -3.67 -7.21
N LEU A 268 -15.38 -3.29 -6.03
CA LEU A 268 -15.06 -1.91 -5.67
C LEU A 268 -13.67 -1.87 -5.06
N THR A 269 -12.86 -0.88 -5.45
CA THR A 269 -11.54 -0.62 -4.86
C THR A 269 -11.26 0.87 -4.83
N THR A 270 -10.73 1.34 -3.72
CA THR A 270 -10.18 2.68 -3.55
C THR A 270 -9.07 2.66 -2.52
N GLY A 271 -8.08 3.52 -2.65
CA GLY A 271 -6.96 3.60 -1.73
C GLY A 271 -6.29 4.96 -1.74
N TYR A 272 -5.69 5.28 -0.61
CA TYR A 272 -4.89 6.47 -0.38
C TYR A 272 -3.63 6.05 0.38
N LYS A 273 -2.64 6.94 0.53
CA LYS A 273 -1.45 6.68 1.33
C LYS A 273 -1.84 6.12 2.70
N GLY A 274 -1.33 4.94 3.04
CA GLY A 274 -1.62 4.24 4.29
C GLY A 274 -2.67 3.15 4.23
N GLY A 275 -3.41 2.97 3.14
CA GLY A 275 -4.33 1.84 3.03
C GLY A 275 -5.27 1.86 1.84
N LEU A 276 -5.65 0.65 1.47
CA LEU A 276 -6.61 0.34 0.43
C LEU A 276 -7.83 -0.35 1.03
N GLN A 277 -8.97 -0.17 0.39
CA GLN A 277 -10.18 -0.94 0.65
C GLN A 277 -10.65 -1.58 -0.64
N SER A 278 -10.89 -2.89 -0.62
CA SER A 278 -11.52 -3.59 -1.72
C SER A 278 -12.71 -4.41 -1.23
N ARG A 279 -13.80 -4.42 -1.98
CA ARG A 279 -15.02 -5.16 -1.68
C ARG A 279 -15.53 -5.87 -2.91
N GLY A 280 -15.89 -7.15 -2.72
CA GLY A 280 -16.52 -7.99 -3.73
C GLY A 280 -17.80 -8.63 -3.22
N GLY A 281 -18.75 -8.84 -4.12
CA GLY A 281 -20.03 -9.45 -3.80
C GLY A 281 -21.00 -9.43 -4.98
N TYR A 282 -22.28 -9.54 -4.68
CA TYR A 282 -23.35 -9.58 -5.71
C TYR A 282 -24.41 -8.49 -5.51
N ALA A 283 -24.93 -7.99 -6.61
CA ALA A 283 -26.09 -7.09 -6.63
C ALA A 283 -27.38 -7.86 -6.36
N VAL A 284 -27.51 -8.43 -5.17
CA VAL A 284 -28.68 -9.17 -4.68
C VAL A 284 -28.99 -8.79 -3.23
N SER A 285 -30.20 -9.12 -2.76
CA SER A 285 -30.61 -8.94 -1.36
C SER A 285 -30.69 -10.25 -0.59
N GLN A 286 -30.83 -11.38 -1.27
CA GLN A 286 -31.03 -12.71 -0.68
C GLN A 286 -30.51 -13.82 -1.60
N VAL A 287 -30.36 -15.02 -1.07
CA VAL A 287 -29.85 -16.20 -1.82
C VAL A 287 -30.68 -16.52 -3.06
N SER A 288 -32.01 -16.37 -2.99
CA SER A 288 -32.90 -16.65 -4.13
C SER A 288 -32.67 -15.70 -5.32
N ASP A 289 -32.02 -14.56 -5.11
CA ASP A 289 -31.72 -13.58 -6.16
C ASP A 289 -30.42 -13.85 -6.90
N LEU A 290 -29.56 -14.75 -6.38
CA LEU A 290 -28.33 -15.18 -7.05
C LEU A 290 -28.66 -15.93 -8.37
N PRO A 291 -27.72 -15.96 -9.35
CA PRO A 291 -27.82 -16.85 -10.50
C PRO A 291 -28.00 -18.31 -10.06
N ASP A 292 -28.68 -19.13 -10.84
CA ASP A 292 -29.06 -20.48 -10.44
C ASP A 292 -27.85 -21.39 -10.16
N GLU A 293 -26.78 -21.25 -10.94
CA GLU A 293 -25.54 -22.00 -10.77
C GLU A 293 -24.67 -21.49 -9.58
N GLU A 294 -25.06 -20.36 -8.96
CA GLU A 294 -24.28 -19.69 -7.91
C GLU A 294 -25.05 -19.59 -6.57
N LYS A 295 -26.16 -20.32 -6.40
CA LYS A 295 -27.02 -20.29 -5.18
C LYS A 295 -26.26 -20.65 -3.90
N ASP A 296 -25.21 -21.42 -4.00
CA ASP A 296 -24.36 -21.83 -2.87
C ASP A 296 -23.15 -20.90 -2.63
N TYR A 297 -23.05 -19.75 -3.31
CA TYR A 297 -21.97 -18.78 -3.20
C TYR A 297 -21.56 -18.47 -1.75
N LEU A 298 -22.53 -18.31 -0.85
CA LEU A 298 -22.23 -18.03 0.56
C LEU A 298 -21.44 -19.16 1.22
N SER A 299 -21.77 -20.41 0.94
CA SER A 299 -21.09 -21.57 1.54
C SER A 299 -19.84 -21.99 0.76
N ALA A 300 -19.86 -21.81 -0.55
CA ALA A 300 -18.76 -22.24 -1.42
C ALA A 300 -17.56 -21.23 -1.36
N VAL A 301 -17.84 -19.93 -1.27
CA VAL A 301 -16.82 -18.88 -1.43
C VAL A 301 -16.80 -17.89 -0.27
N ALA A 302 -17.91 -17.19 0.00
CA ALA A 302 -17.89 -16.01 0.85
C ALA A 302 -17.64 -16.34 2.34
N LYS A 303 -18.24 -17.40 2.86
CA LYS A 303 -18.03 -17.83 4.26
C LYS A 303 -16.63 -18.40 4.51
N PRO A 304 -16.06 -19.27 3.66
CA PRO A 304 -14.65 -19.66 3.75
C PRO A 304 -13.69 -18.48 3.71
N TYR A 305 -13.91 -17.51 2.82
CA TYR A 305 -13.13 -16.28 2.74
C TYR A 305 -13.20 -15.48 4.02
N PHE A 306 -14.40 -15.23 4.56
CA PHE A 306 -14.53 -14.50 5.83
C PHE A 306 -13.84 -15.23 7.00
N ASN A 307 -13.84 -16.57 6.97
CA ASN A 307 -13.08 -17.36 7.93
C ASN A 307 -11.57 -17.13 7.80
N ALA A 308 -11.06 -16.96 6.58
CA ALA A 308 -9.65 -16.64 6.37
C ALA A 308 -9.31 -15.23 6.92
N VAL A 309 -10.14 -14.21 6.65
CA VAL A 309 -9.97 -12.85 7.20
C VAL A 309 -10.00 -12.88 8.74
N LYS A 310 -10.97 -13.60 9.34
CA LYS A 310 -11.04 -13.81 10.79
C LYS A 310 -9.76 -14.47 11.33
N THR A 311 -9.34 -15.58 10.70
CA THR A 311 -8.15 -16.34 11.12
C THR A 311 -6.90 -15.46 11.02
N TRP A 312 -6.78 -14.66 9.98
CA TRP A 312 -5.69 -13.72 9.77
C TRP A 312 -5.60 -12.74 10.94
N LEU A 313 -6.71 -12.08 11.30
CA LEU A 313 -6.79 -11.09 12.39
C LEU A 313 -6.54 -11.72 13.77
N GLU A 314 -7.03 -12.94 14.02
CA GLU A 314 -6.83 -13.61 15.30
C GLU A 314 -5.42 -14.21 15.46
N ALA A 315 -4.74 -14.52 14.34
CA ALA A 315 -3.45 -15.19 14.34
C ALA A 315 -2.28 -14.23 14.42
N ILE A 316 -2.32 -13.12 13.67
CA ILE A 316 -1.18 -12.21 13.55
C ILE A 316 -0.73 -11.68 14.92
N LYS A 317 0.59 -11.65 15.13
CA LYS A 317 1.19 -11.13 16.35
C LYS A 317 2.62 -10.66 16.10
N ILE A 318 3.09 -9.72 16.91
CA ILE A 318 4.48 -9.30 16.96
C ILE A 318 5.38 -10.49 17.34
N GLY A 319 6.50 -10.66 16.64
CA GLY A 319 7.45 -11.77 16.80
C GLY A 319 7.09 -13.06 16.07
N MET A 320 5.96 -13.09 15.35
CA MET A 320 5.57 -14.20 14.47
C MET A 320 6.41 -14.20 13.19
N GLN A 321 6.77 -15.36 12.67
CA GLN A 321 7.34 -15.46 11.33
C GLN A 321 6.25 -15.40 10.25
N GLY A 322 6.56 -14.76 9.12
CA GLY A 322 5.58 -14.61 8.03
C GLY A 322 5.05 -15.93 7.49
N GLN A 323 5.87 -16.98 7.41
CA GLN A 323 5.42 -18.32 7.02
C GLN A 323 4.35 -18.91 7.95
N GLU A 324 4.36 -18.57 9.25
CA GLU A 324 3.36 -19.09 10.18
C GLU A 324 1.96 -18.54 9.85
N LEU A 325 1.89 -17.25 9.49
CA LEU A 325 0.63 -16.62 9.06
C LEU A 325 0.21 -17.18 7.70
N TYR A 326 1.15 -17.29 6.74
CA TYR A 326 0.90 -17.90 5.44
C TYR A 326 0.28 -19.31 5.58
N ASN A 327 0.90 -20.17 6.39
CA ASN A 327 0.43 -21.54 6.59
C ASN A 327 -0.97 -21.61 7.23
N LYS A 328 -1.29 -20.68 8.14
CA LYS A 328 -2.64 -20.59 8.72
C LYS A 328 -3.71 -20.24 7.69
N ILE A 329 -3.40 -19.39 6.75
CA ILE A 329 -4.34 -19.04 5.67
C ILE A 329 -4.45 -20.21 4.69
N GLU A 330 -3.35 -20.85 4.32
CA GLU A 330 -3.36 -22.03 3.48
C GLU A 330 -4.18 -23.18 4.10
N GLU A 331 -4.13 -23.37 5.41
CA GLU A 331 -4.93 -24.36 6.15
C GLU A 331 -6.44 -24.11 6.04
N VAL A 332 -6.89 -22.84 6.17
CA VAL A 332 -8.33 -22.51 6.21
C VAL A 332 -8.92 -22.12 4.86
N LEU A 333 -8.06 -21.72 3.90
CA LEU A 333 -8.44 -21.32 2.55
C LEU A 333 -7.39 -21.83 1.53
N PRO A 334 -7.29 -23.14 1.28
CA PRO A 334 -6.24 -23.70 0.41
C PRO A 334 -6.20 -23.06 -0.98
N GLN A 335 -5.01 -22.65 -1.45
CA GLN A 335 -4.79 -22.05 -2.78
C GLN A 335 -5.32 -22.92 -3.91
N GLU A 336 -5.07 -24.22 -3.87
CA GLU A 336 -5.53 -25.19 -4.88
C GLU A 336 -7.04 -25.13 -5.08
N LYS A 337 -7.80 -24.94 -4.00
CA LYS A 337 -9.26 -24.90 -4.04
C LYS A 337 -9.84 -23.53 -4.35
N TYR A 338 -9.22 -22.47 -3.80
CA TYR A 338 -9.78 -21.11 -3.83
C TYR A 338 -9.07 -20.18 -4.80
N GLY A 339 -7.99 -20.62 -5.44
CA GLY A 339 -7.35 -19.95 -6.58
C GLY A 339 -6.71 -18.59 -6.27
N TRP A 340 -6.45 -18.24 -4.99
CA TRP A 340 -5.69 -17.04 -4.68
C TRP A 340 -4.20 -17.26 -5.00
N THR A 341 -3.50 -16.22 -5.47
CA THR A 341 -2.12 -16.32 -5.98
C THR A 341 -1.15 -15.33 -5.36
N LEU A 342 -1.64 -14.25 -4.77
CA LEU A 342 -0.82 -13.26 -4.10
C LEU A 342 -0.51 -13.70 -2.66
N ASN A 343 0.46 -13.04 -2.02
CA ASN A 343 0.72 -13.24 -0.61
C ASN A 343 -0.51 -12.82 0.21
N PRO A 344 -0.93 -13.60 1.23
CA PRO A 344 -2.16 -13.32 1.97
C PRO A 344 -1.97 -12.19 2.99
N GLY A 345 -1.53 -11.04 2.52
CA GLY A 345 -1.24 -9.82 3.23
C GLY A 345 0.15 -9.28 2.90
N HIS A 346 0.27 -7.97 2.87
CA HIS A 346 1.48 -7.25 2.54
C HIS A 346 1.61 -5.96 3.35
N LEU A 347 2.80 -5.35 3.35
CA LEU A 347 3.03 -4.04 3.92
C LEU A 347 2.57 -2.96 2.94
N SER A 348 2.04 -1.88 3.50
CA SER A 348 1.58 -0.69 2.80
C SER A 348 2.22 0.57 3.40
N ALA A 349 2.33 1.64 2.62
CA ALA A 349 2.80 2.95 3.07
C ALA A 349 2.26 4.05 2.12
N ASP A 350 3.15 4.76 1.40
CA ASP A 350 2.76 5.71 0.35
C ASP A 350 2.14 4.97 -0.84
N GLU A 351 2.72 3.85 -1.22
CA GLU A 351 2.18 2.90 -2.20
C GLU A 351 1.26 1.87 -1.51
N GLU A 352 0.37 1.33 -2.31
CA GLU A 352 -0.55 0.27 -1.88
C GLU A 352 0.23 -1.01 -1.52
N TRP A 353 1.09 -1.50 -2.42
CA TRP A 353 1.93 -2.66 -2.21
C TRP A 353 3.40 -2.26 -2.06
N MET A 354 3.94 -2.33 -0.86
CA MET A 354 5.35 -2.04 -0.61
C MET A 354 6.21 -3.30 -0.66
N SER A 355 5.90 -4.28 0.16
CA SER A 355 6.61 -5.54 0.31
C SER A 355 5.74 -6.51 1.13
N SER A 356 6.09 -7.78 1.20
CA SER A 356 5.37 -8.71 2.05
C SER A 356 6.32 -9.65 2.78
N PRO A 357 6.24 -9.73 4.11
CA PRO A 357 6.91 -10.79 4.88
C PRO A 357 6.12 -12.12 4.87
N VAL A 358 4.87 -12.14 4.34
CA VAL A 358 3.96 -13.29 4.44
C VAL A 358 3.99 -14.10 3.15
N TYR A 359 4.90 -15.06 3.06
CA TYR A 359 5.06 -15.96 1.89
C TYR A 359 5.52 -17.36 2.34
N PRO A 360 5.47 -18.38 1.45
CA PRO A 360 5.94 -19.73 1.77
C PRO A 360 7.41 -19.73 2.20
N GLN A 361 7.71 -20.36 3.32
CA GLN A 361 9.06 -20.47 3.89
C GLN A 361 9.68 -19.15 4.36
N SER A 362 8.89 -18.08 4.49
CA SER A 362 9.38 -16.81 5.01
C SER A 362 9.86 -16.94 6.46
N THR A 363 11.08 -16.52 6.70
CA THR A 363 11.69 -16.40 8.04
C THR A 363 11.61 -14.97 8.56
N GLU A 364 11.09 -14.02 7.77
CA GLU A 364 10.92 -12.63 8.17
C GLU A 364 9.99 -12.50 9.37
N SER A 365 10.42 -11.74 10.37
CA SER A 365 9.64 -11.52 11.59
C SER A 365 8.65 -10.37 11.43
N ILE A 366 7.43 -10.59 11.86
CA ILE A 366 6.41 -9.55 11.96
C ILE A 366 6.74 -8.69 13.19
N GLY A 367 6.91 -7.37 12.98
CA GLY A 367 7.38 -6.42 13.98
C GLY A 367 6.35 -5.38 14.41
N SER A 368 6.66 -4.67 15.51
CA SER A 368 5.97 -3.43 15.88
C SER A 368 6.26 -2.34 14.85
N GLY A 369 5.27 -1.49 14.56
CA GLY A 369 5.37 -0.43 13.55
C GLY A 369 5.00 -0.87 12.13
N MET A 370 4.72 -2.15 11.89
CA MET A 370 4.31 -2.63 10.58
C MET A 370 2.86 -2.26 10.26
N LEU A 371 2.65 -1.65 9.09
CA LEU A 371 1.34 -1.33 8.53
C LEU A 371 0.99 -2.38 7.48
N PHE A 372 0.02 -3.23 7.79
CA PHE A 372 -0.41 -4.33 6.94
C PHE A 372 -1.70 -4.06 6.21
N GLN A 373 -1.79 -4.56 5.00
CA GLN A 373 -3.00 -4.76 4.23
C GLN A 373 -3.35 -6.26 4.26
N ILE A 374 -4.58 -6.62 4.65
CA ILE A 374 -5.10 -7.98 4.51
C ILE A 374 -5.51 -8.14 3.06
N ASP A 375 -4.74 -8.87 2.28
CA ASP A 375 -4.98 -9.07 0.86
C ASP A 375 -5.08 -10.57 0.53
N ILE A 376 -6.30 -11.05 0.33
CA ILE A 376 -6.59 -12.42 -0.08
C ILE A 376 -7.64 -12.34 -1.18
N ILE A 377 -7.27 -12.71 -2.41
CA ILE A 377 -8.12 -12.58 -3.59
C ILE A 377 -8.48 -13.95 -4.14
N PRO A 378 -9.53 -14.62 -3.62
CA PRO A 378 -9.96 -15.90 -4.16
C PRO A 378 -10.53 -15.76 -5.57
N SER A 379 -10.21 -16.74 -6.42
CA SER A 379 -10.68 -16.85 -7.81
C SER A 379 -11.26 -18.24 -8.04
N VAL A 380 -12.53 -18.43 -7.69
CA VAL A 380 -13.22 -19.71 -7.81
C VAL A 380 -14.05 -19.70 -9.08
N SER A 381 -13.75 -20.65 -10.00
CA SER A 381 -14.46 -20.74 -11.30
C SER A 381 -15.97 -20.84 -11.10
N GLY A 382 -16.72 -20.06 -11.88
CA GLY A 382 -18.19 -20.01 -11.85
C GLY A 382 -18.76 -18.96 -10.88
N TYR A 383 -18.00 -18.51 -9.87
CA TYR A 383 -18.50 -17.53 -8.89
C TYR A 383 -17.98 -16.13 -9.14
N GLY A 384 -18.68 -15.16 -8.57
CA GLY A 384 -18.15 -13.79 -8.38
C GLY A 384 -17.08 -13.75 -7.29
N GLY A 385 -16.21 -12.75 -7.37
CA GLY A 385 -15.23 -12.49 -6.33
C GLY A 385 -15.86 -12.15 -4.99
N VAL A 386 -15.10 -12.33 -3.94
CA VAL A 386 -15.37 -11.84 -2.60
C VAL A 386 -14.13 -11.10 -2.13
N SER A 387 -14.29 -9.94 -1.52
CA SER A 387 -13.18 -9.18 -0.93
C SER A 387 -13.65 -8.39 0.29
N CYS A 388 -12.77 -8.30 1.27
CA CYS A 388 -12.90 -7.50 2.48
C CYS A 388 -11.52 -6.95 2.87
N GLU A 389 -10.77 -6.59 1.86
CA GLU A 389 -9.42 -6.08 1.96
C GLU A 389 -9.37 -4.78 2.75
N SER A 390 -8.50 -4.72 3.74
CA SER A 390 -8.46 -3.63 4.72
C SER A 390 -7.12 -3.61 5.46
N GLY A 391 -6.76 -2.44 5.99
CA GLY A 391 -5.52 -2.24 6.71
C GLY A 391 -5.62 -2.47 8.22
N ILE A 392 -4.50 -2.92 8.81
CA ILE A 392 -4.23 -2.88 10.26
C ILE A 392 -2.81 -2.40 10.51
N PHE A 393 -2.57 -1.87 11.70
CA PHE A 393 -1.24 -1.50 12.18
C PHE A 393 -0.89 -2.30 13.43
N LEU A 394 0.36 -2.76 13.53
CA LEU A 394 0.87 -3.48 14.68
C LEU A 394 1.68 -2.55 15.59
N ALA A 395 1.30 -2.46 16.86
CA ALA A 395 1.99 -1.64 17.84
C ALA A 395 2.20 -2.40 19.15
N ASP A 396 3.43 -2.47 19.62
CA ASP A 396 3.73 -2.95 20.96
C ASP A 396 3.21 -1.99 22.05
N ALA A 397 3.43 -2.32 23.32
CA ALA A 397 2.89 -1.51 24.43
C ALA A 397 3.45 -0.08 24.45
N GLN A 398 4.72 0.11 24.09
CA GLN A 398 5.37 1.41 24.07
C GLN A 398 4.78 2.26 22.94
N LEU A 399 4.76 1.75 21.72
CA LEU A 399 4.24 2.48 20.55
C LEU A 399 2.75 2.82 20.71
N ARG A 400 1.94 1.92 21.30
CA ARG A 400 0.53 2.23 21.64
C ARG A 400 0.40 3.39 22.62
N GLN A 401 1.28 3.47 23.62
CA GLN A 401 1.28 4.57 24.57
C GLN A 401 1.67 5.89 23.88
N GLU A 402 2.69 5.88 23.04
CA GLU A 402 3.12 7.05 22.25
C GLU A 402 1.98 7.56 21.34
N ILE A 403 1.30 6.67 20.64
CA ILE A 403 0.13 7.01 19.80
C ILE A 403 -0.98 7.63 20.65
N LYS A 404 -1.30 7.02 21.79
CA LYS A 404 -2.35 7.48 22.69
C LYS A 404 -2.07 8.88 23.24
N GLU A 405 -0.82 9.18 23.59
CA GLU A 405 -0.41 10.46 24.15
C GLU A 405 -0.34 11.56 23.09
N ALA A 406 0.27 11.26 21.93
CA ALA A 406 0.50 12.24 20.87
C ALA A 406 -0.73 12.46 19.98
N TYR A 407 -1.58 11.42 19.78
CA TYR A 407 -2.71 11.43 18.84
C TYR A 407 -4.00 10.87 19.47
N PRO A 408 -4.53 11.49 20.57
CA PRO A 408 -5.67 10.95 21.33
C PRO A 408 -6.95 10.78 20.49
N ASP A 409 -7.22 11.63 19.53
CA ASP A 409 -8.39 11.52 18.64
C ASP A 409 -8.28 10.29 17.72
N ILE A 410 -7.10 10.03 17.16
CA ILE A 410 -6.83 8.84 16.36
C ILE A 410 -6.94 7.59 17.23
N TRP A 411 -6.36 7.63 18.44
CA TRP A 411 -6.48 6.54 19.39
C TRP A 411 -7.94 6.22 19.74
N GLY A 412 -8.77 7.26 19.92
CA GLY A 412 -10.22 7.12 20.15
C GLY A 412 -10.89 6.34 19.01
N ARG A 413 -10.67 6.74 17.76
CA ARG A 413 -11.19 6.04 16.56
C ARG A 413 -10.71 4.57 16.49
N VAL A 414 -9.45 4.33 16.79
CA VAL A 414 -8.91 2.96 16.83
C VAL A 414 -9.64 2.10 17.85
N GLN A 415 -9.93 2.63 19.05
CA GLN A 415 -10.66 1.89 20.08
C GLN A 415 -12.12 1.60 19.67
N GLU A 416 -12.78 2.54 19.02
CA GLU A 416 -14.13 2.35 18.46
C GLU A 416 -14.15 1.25 17.39
N ARG A 417 -13.17 1.25 16.47
CA ARG A 417 -12.99 0.19 15.45
C ARG A 417 -12.75 -1.18 16.10
N ARG A 418 -11.90 -1.24 17.09
CA ARG A 418 -11.63 -2.48 17.84
C ARG A 418 -12.89 -2.99 18.53
N ALA A 419 -13.61 -2.11 19.20
CA ALA A 419 -14.88 -2.45 19.86
C ALA A 419 -15.92 -3.00 18.87
N TYR A 420 -16.04 -2.37 17.69
CA TYR A 420 -16.93 -2.85 16.62
C TYR A 420 -16.54 -4.26 16.13
N ILE A 421 -15.26 -4.48 15.81
CA ILE A 421 -14.78 -5.78 15.33
C ILE A 421 -14.99 -6.88 16.39
N GLN A 422 -14.75 -6.59 17.66
CA GLN A 422 -14.88 -7.58 18.73
C GLN A 422 -16.35 -7.82 19.15
N ASN A 423 -17.14 -6.76 19.30
CA ASN A 423 -18.48 -6.86 19.87
C ASN A 423 -19.54 -7.16 18.80
N GLU A 424 -19.43 -6.56 17.60
CA GLU A 424 -20.42 -6.71 16.53
C GLU A 424 -20.03 -7.84 15.57
N LEU A 425 -18.77 -7.88 15.08
CA LEU A 425 -18.33 -8.94 14.18
C LEU A 425 -17.93 -10.23 14.90
N GLY A 426 -17.62 -10.17 16.21
CA GLY A 426 -17.25 -11.32 17.05
C GLY A 426 -15.84 -11.86 16.76
N ILE A 427 -14.94 -11.04 16.21
CA ILE A 427 -13.54 -11.41 15.92
C ILE A 427 -12.66 -10.93 17.09
N THR A 428 -11.89 -11.84 17.66
CA THR A 428 -10.97 -11.52 18.76
C THR A 428 -9.71 -10.82 18.24
N LEU A 429 -9.39 -9.65 18.79
CA LEU A 429 -8.18 -8.92 18.45
C LEU A 429 -7.20 -8.88 19.62
N ARG A 430 -5.92 -9.15 19.35
CA ARG A 430 -4.84 -8.88 20.30
C ARG A 430 -4.70 -7.37 20.51
N ASP A 431 -4.15 -6.96 21.65
CA ASP A 431 -4.01 -5.52 21.98
C ASP A 431 -3.12 -4.76 20.98
N GLU A 432 -2.14 -5.44 20.38
CA GLU A 432 -1.21 -4.89 19.42
C GLU A 432 -1.81 -4.59 18.04
N ILE A 433 -3.04 -5.06 17.75
CA ILE A 433 -3.70 -4.86 16.46
C ILE A 433 -4.54 -3.59 16.49
N LEU A 434 -4.16 -2.61 15.68
CA LEU A 434 -4.86 -1.34 15.53
C LEU A 434 -5.51 -1.27 14.14
N PRO A 435 -6.83 -1.48 14.00
CA PRO A 435 -7.52 -1.33 12.72
C PRO A 435 -7.42 0.11 12.19
N THR A 436 -7.09 0.28 10.91
CA THR A 436 -6.83 1.61 10.33
C THR A 436 -8.06 2.28 9.73
N SER A 437 -9.19 1.55 9.63
CA SER A 437 -10.47 2.11 9.17
C SER A 437 -11.67 1.41 9.83
N SER A 438 -12.83 2.09 9.85
CA SER A 438 -14.09 1.51 10.33
C SER A 438 -14.60 0.37 9.43
N ALA A 439 -14.15 0.29 8.18
CA ALA A 439 -14.51 -0.77 7.25
C ALA A 439 -13.72 -2.08 7.46
N THR A 440 -12.72 -2.10 8.36
CA THR A 440 -11.87 -3.29 8.58
C THR A 440 -12.72 -4.50 8.97
N ALA A 441 -12.52 -5.62 8.26
CA ALA A 441 -13.24 -6.89 8.41
C ALA A 441 -14.75 -6.86 8.12
N TYR A 442 -15.31 -5.73 7.68
CA TYR A 442 -16.74 -5.63 7.33
C TYR A 442 -17.00 -6.22 5.95
N LEU A 443 -17.60 -7.41 5.91
CA LEU A 443 -17.95 -8.12 4.67
C LEU A 443 -19.45 -8.22 4.47
N ARG A 444 -19.96 -7.52 3.44
CA ARG A 444 -21.36 -7.53 2.99
C ARG A 444 -21.44 -8.21 1.61
N PRO A 445 -21.69 -9.54 1.54
CA PRO A 445 -21.65 -10.28 0.28
C PRO A 445 -22.84 -9.98 -0.63
N PHE A 446 -23.98 -9.57 -0.05
CA PHE A 446 -25.20 -9.14 -0.73
C PHE A 446 -25.30 -7.63 -0.70
N MET A 447 -24.82 -7.00 -1.76
CA MET A 447 -24.61 -5.54 -1.78
C MET A 447 -25.90 -4.71 -1.75
N LEU A 448 -27.05 -5.29 -2.09
CA LEU A 448 -28.36 -4.60 -2.03
C LEU A 448 -29.00 -4.65 -0.64
N ASP A 449 -28.63 -5.59 0.24
CA ASP A 449 -29.08 -5.58 1.64
C ASP A 449 -28.04 -4.92 2.55
N LYS A 450 -28.30 -3.66 2.90
CA LYS A 450 -27.41 -2.84 3.72
C LYS A 450 -27.36 -3.27 5.20
N THR A 451 -28.20 -4.22 5.59
CA THR A 451 -28.34 -4.69 6.98
C THR A 451 -27.70 -6.05 7.25
N LEU A 452 -27.22 -6.74 6.20
CA LEU A 452 -26.64 -8.07 6.30
C LEU A 452 -25.12 -8.04 6.13
N ALA A 453 -24.40 -8.65 7.07
CA ALA A 453 -22.99 -8.99 6.87
C ALA A 453 -22.59 -10.23 7.67
N PHE A 454 -21.37 -10.73 7.44
CA PHE A 454 -20.85 -11.86 8.20
C PHE A 454 -20.44 -11.47 9.62
N THR A 455 -20.80 -12.33 10.57
CA THR A 455 -20.39 -12.23 11.98
C THR A 455 -19.99 -13.61 12.51
N VAL A 456 -19.26 -13.63 13.61
CA VAL A 456 -18.90 -14.84 14.37
C VAL A 456 -19.77 -14.87 15.64
N LYS A 457 -20.66 -15.85 15.76
CA LYS A 457 -21.51 -16.09 16.92
C LYS A 457 -21.34 -17.50 17.46
#